data_43a86ba70b785fa909aefa8210e88897
#
_entry.id   43a86ba70b785fa909aefa8210e88897
#
_cell.length_a   1.000
_cell.length_b   1.000
_cell.length_c   1.000
_cell.angle_alpha   90.00
_cell.angle_beta   90.00
_cell.angle_gamma   90.00
#
_symmetry.space_group_name_H-M   'P 1'
#
loop_
_entity.id
_entity.type
_entity.pdbx_description
1 polymer ?
#
loop_
_entity_poly.entity_id
_entity_poly.type
_entity_poly.pdbx_seq_one_letter_code
_entity_poly.pdbx_strand_id
1 'polypeptide(L)'
;MKQRNKQQKRKVHSIRGQLAWIFIGLMIGTILLCLMINYLFLGKVYMQSKLDVIHDAYGTIKQAAESDSYDTEEFARELDDVCRSYNMTVCVMDVNSNMKYVSINGGERLENRLIGYVFGLSIPFNDQRVIENGDDYVIKRTGQEDKEY
;
A
#
# COMPACT_ATOMS: atom_id res chain seq x y z
N MET A 1 -67.82 5.53 -41.53
CA MET A 1 -67.14 5.55 -40.21
C MET A 1 -66.53 4.19 -39.97
N LYS A 2 -65.21 4.07 -40.04
CA LYS A 2 -64.47 2.82 -39.93
C LYS A 2 -63.64 2.86 -38.67
N GLN A 3 -64.09 2.29 -37.57
CA GLN A 3 -63.40 2.20 -36.31
C GLN A 3 -62.24 1.22 -36.43
N ARG A 4 -61.00 1.68 -36.40
CA ARG A 4 -59.78 0.88 -36.32
C ARG A 4 -59.58 0.43 -34.84
N ASN A 5 -59.95 -0.79 -34.55
CA ASN A 5 -59.65 -1.48 -33.30
C ASN A 5 -58.13 -1.72 -33.22
N LYS A 6 -57.39 -0.87 -32.48
CA LYS A 6 -56.02 -1.09 -32.13
C LYS A 6 -55.97 -2.16 -31.02
N GLN A 7 -55.82 -3.42 -31.45
CA GLN A 7 -55.49 -4.50 -30.49
C GLN A 7 -54.09 -4.25 -29.92
N GLN A 8 -54.06 -3.84 -28.70
CA GLN A 8 -52.86 -3.69 -27.88
C GLN A 8 -52.31 -5.11 -27.59
N LYS A 9 -51.33 -5.56 -28.40
CA LYS A 9 -50.60 -6.81 -28.16
C LYS A 9 -49.87 -6.68 -26.80
N ARG A 10 -50.47 -7.18 -25.73
CA ARG A 10 -49.78 -7.41 -24.46
C ARG A 10 -48.65 -8.41 -24.73
N LYS A 11 -47.40 -7.97 -24.66
CA LYS A 11 -46.23 -8.85 -24.68
C LYS A 11 -46.31 -9.75 -23.45
N VAL A 12 -46.74 -10.97 -23.64
CA VAL A 12 -46.68 -12.01 -22.61
C VAL A 12 -45.20 -12.34 -22.43
N HIS A 13 -44.55 -11.74 -21.47
CA HIS A 13 -43.20 -12.13 -21.07
C HIS A 13 -43.27 -13.55 -20.54
N SER A 14 -42.63 -14.48 -21.24
CA SER A 14 -42.50 -15.86 -20.80
C SER A 14 -41.89 -15.88 -19.40
N ILE A 15 -42.59 -16.53 -18.43
CA ILE A 15 -42.13 -16.67 -17.05
C ILE A 15 -40.73 -17.25 -17.00
N ARG A 16 -40.37 -18.16 -17.91
CA ARG A 16 -39.04 -18.73 -18.06
C ARG A 16 -37.97 -17.70 -18.41
N GLY A 17 -38.31 -16.75 -19.29
CA GLY A 17 -37.38 -15.65 -19.65
C GLY A 17 -37.17 -14.66 -18.50
N GLN A 18 -38.24 -14.39 -17.74
CA GLN A 18 -38.16 -13.51 -16.58
C GLN A 18 -37.28 -14.10 -15.48
N LEU A 19 -37.39 -15.40 -15.24
CA LEU A 19 -36.57 -16.13 -14.27
C LEU A 19 -35.10 -16.18 -14.70
N ALA A 20 -34.83 -16.41 -15.98
CA ALA A 20 -33.46 -16.38 -16.52
C ALA A 20 -32.80 -15.01 -16.36
N TRP A 21 -33.52 -13.92 -16.62
CA TRP A 21 -32.99 -12.55 -16.42
C TRP A 21 -32.69 -12.22 -14.96
N ILE A 22 -33.51 -12.72 -14.03
CA ILE A 22 -33.27 -12.56 -12.59
C ILE A 22 -31.99 -13.31 -12.19
N PHE A 23 -31.80 -14.55 -12.66
CA PHE A 23 -30.59 -15.33 -12.38
C PHE A 23 -29.33 -14.66 -12.94
N ILE A 24 -29.37 -14.20 -14.19
CA ILE A 24 -28.25 -13.50 -14.82
C ILE A 24 -27.92 -12.21 -14.04
N GLY A 25 -28.93 -11.43 -13.67
CA GLY A 25 -28.77 -10.22 -12.88
C GLY A 25 -28.14 -10.48 -11.52
N LEU A 26 -28.55 -11.57 -10.85
CA LEU A 26 -28.01 -11.95 -9.55
C LEU A 26 -26.55 -12.41 -9.67
N MET A 27 -26.19 -13.18 -10.70
CA MET A 27 -24.80 -13.57 -10.96
C MET A 27 -23.89 -12.37 -11.24
N ILE A 28 -24.34 -11.46 -12.11
CA ILE A 28 -23.58 -10.24 -12.40
C ILE A 28 -23.46 -9.38 -11.14
N GLY A 29 -24.51 -9.24 -10.37
CA GLY A 29 -24.52 -8.48 -9.12
C GLY A 29 -23.53 -9.04 -8.09
N THR A 30 -23.45 -10.35 -7.91
CA THR A 30 -22.47 -10.98 -7.00
C THR A 30 -21.03 -10.77 -7.46
N ILE A 31 -20.77 -10.88 -8.76
CA ILE A 31 -19.42 -10.64 -9.31
C ILE A 31 -19.00 -9.18 -9.07
N LEU A 32 -19.87 -8.23 -9.38
CA LEU A 32 -19.60 -6.80 -9.16
C LEU A 32 -19.39 -6.48 -7.68
N LEU A 33 -20.18 -7.09 -6.79
CA LEU A 33 -20.03 -6.92 -5.35
C LEU A 33 -18.67 -7.46 -4.88
N CYS A 34 -18.25 -8.63 -5.34
CA CYS A 34 -16.94 -9.21 -5.00
C CYS A 34 -15.79 -8.33 -5.50
N LEU A 35 -15.88 -7.81 -6.72
CA LEU A 35 -14.88 -6.90 -7.26
C LEU A 35 -14.81 -5.59 -6.48
N MET A 36 -15.95 -5.04 -6.09
CA MET A 36 -16.04 -3.82 -5.28
C MET A 36 -15.41 -4.02 -3.89
N ILE A 37 -15.73 -5.13 -3.23
CA ILE A 37 -15.14 -5.47 -1.93
C ILE A 37 -13.61 -5.62 -2.07
N ASN A 38 -13.15 -6.37 -3.07
CA ASN A 38 -11.73 -6.56 -3.34
C ASN A 38 -11.00 -5.23 -3.56
N TYR A 39 -11.57 -4.35 -4.38
CA TYR A 39 -10.98 -3.04 -4.68
C TYR A 39 -10.90 -2.13 -3.46
N LEU A 40 -11.96 -2.11 -2.62
CA LEU A 40 -12.01 -1.24 -1.43
C LEU A 40 -11.16 -1.76 -0.27
N PHE A 41 -11.14 -3.09 -0.06
CA PHE A 41 -10.46 -3.69 1.09
C PHE A 41 -8.98 -3.96 0.85
N LEU A 42 -8.60 -4.41 -0.36
CA LEU A 42 -7.22 -4.81 -0.63
C LEU A 42 -6.23 -3.66 -0.42
N GLY A 43 -6.58 -2.46 -0.86
CA GLY A 43 -5.74 -1.27 -0.69
C GLY A 43 -5.55 -0.85 0.77
N LYS A 44 -6.62 -0.92 1.57
CA LYS A 44 -6.56 -0.57 3.00
C LYS A 44 -5.77 -1.59 3.82
N VAL A 45 -6.07 -2.87 3.64
CA VAL A 45 -5.40 -3.96 4.38
C VAL A 45 -3.91 -4.00 4.04
N TYR A 46 -3.56 -3.86 2.77
CA TYR A 46 -2.16 -3.82 2.35
C TYR A 46 -1.40 -2.62 2.93
N MET A 47 -2.02 -1.45 2.98
CA MET A 47 -1.40 -0.25 3.56
C MET A 47 -1.21 -0.40 5.06
N GLN A 48 -2.22 -0.89 5.79
CA GLN A 48 -2.11 -1.12 7.23
C GLN A 48 -1.02 -2.13 7.55
N SER A 49 -1.00 -3.28 6.87
CA SER A 49 0.05 -4.28 7.07
C SER A 49 1.46 -3.73 6.83
N LYS A 50 1.64 -2.85 5.84
CA LYS A 50 2.95 -2.21 5.64
C LYS A 50 3.30 -1.21 6.73
N LEU A 51 2.34 -0.46 7.25
CA LEU A 51 2.56 0.46 8.34
C LEU A 51 2.95 -0.29 9.62
N ASP A 52 2.26 -1.38 9.95
CA ASP A 52 2.56 -2.21 11.12
C ASP A 52 4.01 -2.71 11.07
N VAL A 53 4.46 -3.21 9.91
CA VAL A 53 5.85 -3.66 9.73
C VAL A 53 6.87 -2.54 9.88
N ILE A 54 6.55 -1.34 9.37
CA ILE A 54 7.42 -0.16 9.53
C ILE A 54 7.53 0.22 11.00
N HIS A 55 6.43 0.16 11.76
CA HIS A 55 6.42 0.45 13.19
C HIS A 55 7.22 -0.59 13.97
N ASP A 56 7.11 -1.88 13.62
CA ASP A 56 7.89 -2.95 14.26
C ASP A 56 9.40 -2.76 14.01
N ALA A 57 9.78 -2.52 12.76
CA ALA A 57 11.19 -2.23 12.41
C ALA A 57 11.72 -0.98 13.13
N TYR A 58 10.89 0.07 13.23
CA TYR A 58 11.24 1.27 13.96
C TYR A 58 11.42 0.97 15.46
N GLY A 59 10.55 0.16 16.06
CA GLY A 59 10.66 -0.28 17.45
C GLY A 59 11.99 -1.00 17.74
N THR A 60 12.37 -1.92 16.87
CA THR A 60 13.66 -2.65 16.95
C THR A 60 14.84 -1.67 16.88
N ILE A 61 14.81 -0.72 15.92
CA ILE A 61 15.87 0.28 15.78
C ILE A 61 15.95 1.19 17.01
N LYS A 62 14.81 1.62 17.54
CA LYS A 62 14.74 2.47 18.74
C LYS A 62 15.30 1.75 19.96
N GLN A 63 14.95 0.49 20.15
CA GLN A 63 15.48 -0.32 21.25
C GLN A 63 17.00 -0.52 21.14
N ALA A 64 17.51 -0.75 19.93
CA ALA A 64 18.93 -0.82 19.69
C ALA A 64 19.65 0.52 19.95
N ALA A 65 18.96 1.65 19.64
CA ALA A 65 19.46 2.99 19.94
C ALA A 65 19.61 3.23 21.45
N GLU A 66 18.61 2.85 22.21
CA GLU A 66 18.59 3.03 23.68
C GLU A 66 19.61 2.14 24.38
N SER A 67 19.90 0.95 23.84
CA SER A 67 20.82 -0.04 24.41
C SER A 67 22.23 -0.01 23.83
N ASP A 68 22.50 0.87 22.85
CA ASP A 68 23.75 0.95 22.07
C ASP A 68 24.18 -0.41 21.48
N SER A 69 23.20 -1.19 21.02
CA SER A 69 23.39 -2.56 20.52
C SER A 69 23.42 -2.70 19.01
N TYR A 70 23.70 -1.63 18.28
CA TYR A 70 23.73 -1.64 16.80
C TYR A 70 24.76 -2.57 16.18
N ASP A 71 25.86 -2.84 16.89
CA ASP A 71 26.98 -3.67 16.38
C ASP A 71 26.79 -5.16 16.72
N THR A 72 25.62 -5.57 17.23
CA THR A 72 25.34 -6.97 17.55
C THR A 72 24.86 -7.75 16.34
N GLU A 73 25.31 -9.00 16.23
CA GLU A 73 24.80 -9.92 15.19
C GLU A 73 23.30 -10.19 15.33
N GLU A 74 22.77 -10.10 16.54
CA GLU A 74 21.35 -10.30 16.83
C GLU A 74 20.50 -9.21 16.20
N PHE A 75 20.88 -7.94 16.40
CA PHE A 75 20.23 -6.79 15.76
C PHE A 75 20.26 -6.88 14.23
N ALA A 76 21.43 -7.18 13.65
CA ALA A 76 21.57 -7.30 12.21
C ALA A 76 20.69 -8.43 11.65
N ARG A 77 20.61 -9.56 12.34
CA ARG A 77 19.83 -10.73 11.93
C ARG A 77 18.33 -10.46 12.00
N GLU A 78 17.86 -9.84 13.08
CA GLU A 78 16.44 -9.46 13.27
C GLU A 78 15.97 -8.50 12.17
N LEU A 79 16.75 -7.47 11.87
CA LEU A 79 16.44 -6.54 10.79
C LEU A 79 16.52 -7.18 9.40
N ASP A 80 17.47 -8.08 9.17
CA ASP A 80 17.57 -8.82 7.92
C ASP A 80 16.35 -9.72 7.67
N ASP A 81 15.86 -10.38 8.71
CA ASP A 81 14.66 -11.22 8.63
C ASP A 81 13.41 -10.39 8.28
N VAL A 82 13.26 -9.22 8.90
CA VAL A 82 12.19 -8.27 8.56
C VAL A 82 12.34 -7.77 7.12
N CYS A 83 13.53 -7.34 6.72
CA CYS A 83 13.81 -6.86 5.37
C CYS A 83 13.49 -7.91 4.28
N ARG A 84 13.84 -9.16 4.52
CA ARG A 84 13.56 -10.29 3.59
C ARG A 84 12.08 -10.64 3.54
N SER A 85 11.45 -10.75 4.70
CA SER A 85 10.04 -11.18 4.81
C SER A 85 9.07 -10.20 4.16
N TYR A 86 9.37 -8.91 4.25
CA TYR A 86 8.48 -7.83 3.79
C TYR A 86 8.99 -7.05 2.58
N ASN A 87 10.11 -7.52 1.99
CA ASN A 87 10.76 -6.86 0.85
C ASN A 87 11.00 -5.36 1.13
N MET A 88 11.56 -5.08 2.29
CA MET A 88 11.90 -3.73 2.75
C MET A 88 13.40 -3.47 2.63
N THR A 89 13.76 -2.19 2.51
CA THR A 89 15.13 -1.73 2.62
C THR A 89 15.25 -0.82 3.83
N VAL A 90 16.18 -1.11 4.71
CA VAL A 90 16.42 -0.33 5.92
C VAL A 90 17.87 0.18 5.92
N CYS A 91 18.04 1.42 6.34
CA CYS A 91 19.33 2.06 6.53
C CYS A 91 19.30 2.78 7.88
N VAL A 92 20.25 2.48 8.74
CA VAL A 92 20.40 3.12 10.07
C VAL A 92 21.70 3.90 10.09
N MET A 93 21.60 5.17 10.45
CA MET A 93 22.73 6.09 10.53
C MET A 93 22.70 6.80 11.87
N ASP A 94 23.87 6.98 12.50
CA ASP A 94 23.99 7.74 13.75
C ASP A 94 23.99 9.26 13.49
N VAL A 95 23.99 10.03 14.58
CA VAL A 95 24.01 11.50 14.54
C VAL A 95 25.30 12.07 13.93
N ASN A 96 26.36 11.28 13.84
CA ASN A 96 27.66 11.65 13.25
C ASN A 96 27.75 11.23 11.78
N SER A 97 26.65 10.80 11.17
CA SER A 97 26.56 10.32 9.79
C SER A 97 27.31 9.00 9.54
N ASN A 98 27.61 8.21 10.58
CA ASN A 98 28.20 6.91 10.40
C ASN A 98 27.09 5.87 10.14
N MET A 99 27.26 5.05 9.12
CA MET A 99 26.34 3.94 8.83
C MET A 99 26.50 2.88 9.89
N LYS A 100 25.42 2.55 10.56
CA LYS A 100 25.34 1.48 11.57
C LYS A 100 24.80 0.19 10.98
N TYR A 101 23.84 0.30 10.05
CA TYR A 101 23.25 -0.86 9.38
C TYR A 101 22.74 -0.47 7.99
N VAL A 102 22.93 -1.33 7.02
CA VAL A 102 22.38 -1.20 5.66
C VAL A 102 21.91 -2.58 5.19
N SER A 103 20.64 -2.69 4.81
CA SER A 103 20.10 -3.93 4.28
C SER A 103 20.69 -4.28 2.90
N ILE A 104 20.82 -5.56 2.59
CA ILE A 104 21.47 -6.10 1.37
C ILE A 104 20.80 -5.60 0.08
N ASN A 105 19.51 -5.27 0.10
CA ASN A 105 18.71 -4.97 -1.09
C ASN A 105 18.62 -3.47 -1.41
N GLY A 106 19.71 -2.78 -1.69
CA GLY A 106 19.63 -1.44 -2.28
C GLY A 106 20.13 -0.28 -1.43
N GLY A 107 21.18 -0.50 -0.63
CA GLY A 107 21.74 0.48 0.29
C GLY A 107 22.09 1.83 -0.32
N GLU A 108 22.81 1.89 -1.44
CA GLU A 108 23.31 3.16 -2.01
C GLU A 108 22.21 4.18 -2.33
N ARG A 109 21.07 3.73 -2.84
CA ARG A 109 19.98 4.63 -3.21
C ARG A 109 19.27 5.20 -1.97
N LEU A 110 19.14 4.39 -0.91
CA LEU A 110 18.54 4.80 0.34
C LEU A 110 19.49 5.67 1.15
N GLU A 111 20.78 5.33 1.16
CA GLU A 111 21.84 6.09 1.78
C GLU A 111 21.88 7.52 1.24
N ASN A 112 21.95 7.70 -0.06
CA ASN A 112 21.95 9.02 -0.70
C ASN A 112 20.67 9.82 -0.39
N ARG A 113 19.52 9.16 -0.26
CA ARG A 113 18.26 9.80 0.15
C ARG A 113 18.29 10.24 1.60
N LEU A 114 18.80 9.39 2.48
CA LEU A 114 18.90 9.68 3.91
C LEU A 114 19.83 10.86 4.16
N ILE A 115 21.01 10.85 3.54
CA ILE A 115 21.97 11.94 3.58
C ILE A 115 21.35 13.23 3.05
N GLY A 116 20.68 13.17 1.90
CA GLY A 116 19.97 14.31 1.34
C GLY A 116 18.90 14.89 2.26
N TYR A 117 18.21 14.02 3.00
CA TYR A 117 17.17 14.42 3.95
C TYR A 117 17.75 15.04 5.22
N VAL A 118 18.79 14.44 5.80
CA VAL A 118 19.43 14.89 7.05
C VAL A 118 20.17 16.22 6.83
N PHE A 119 20.86 16.36 5.71
CA PHE A 119 21.64 17.59 5.40
C PHE A 119 20.85 18.66 4.65
N GLY A 120 19.54 18.47 4.46
CA GLY A 120 18.69 19.45 3.79
C GLY A 120 19.04 19.66 2.31
N LEU A 121 19.77 18.73 1.70
CA LEU A 121 20.04 18.72 0.28
C LEU A 121 18.73 18.33 -0.41
N SER A 122 17.94 19.34 -0.74
CA SER A 122 16.63 19.18 -1.37
C SER A 122 16.76 18.42 -2.69
N ILE A 123 16.55 17.11 -2.63
CA ILE A 123 16.18 16.38 -3.82
C ILE A 123 14.69 16.71 -4.01
N PRO A 124 14.28 17.36 -5.10
CA PRO A 124 12.89 17.73 -5.32
C PRO A 124 12.08 16.47 -5.61
N PHE A 125 11.61 15.83 -4.55
CA PHE A 125 10.54 14.82 -4.65
C PHE A 125 9.22 15.58 -4.63
N ASN A 126 8.72 15.87 -5.80
CA ASN A 126 7.62 16.80 -6.04
C ASN A 126 6.24 16.26 -5.57
N ASP A 127 6.16 15.05 -5.00
CA ASP A 127 4.88 14.48 -4.55
C ASP A 127 5.05 13.55 -3.33
N GLN A 128 5.56 14.10 -2.23
CA GLN A 128 5.62 13.38 -0.96
C GLN A 128 4.42 13.75 -0.10
N ARG A 129 3.52 12.80 0.10
CA ARG A 129 2.42 12.96 1.06
C ARG A 129 2.82 12.38 2.40
N VAL A 130 2.75 13.18 3.45
CA VAL A 130 2.87 12.69 4.82
C VAL A 130 1.65 11.84 5.13
N ILE A 131 1.88 10.56 5.49
CA ILE A 131 0.83 9.62 5.90
C ILE A 131 0.64 9.71 7.40
N GLU A 132 1.75 9.75 8.13
CA GLU A 132 1.75 9.76 9.59
C GLU A 132 2.91 10.62 10.09
N ASN A 133 2.67 11.35 11.18
CA ASN A 133 3.65 12.18 11.85
C ASN A 133 3.61 11.86 13.34
N GLY A 134 4.61 11.13 13.83
CA GLY A 134 4.84 10.86 15.23
C GLY A 134 5.73 11.92 15.87
N ASP A 135 6.03 11.75 17.16
CA ASP A 135 6.89 12.67 17.91
C ASP A 135 8.36 12.60 17.44
N ASP A 136 8.80 11.42 17.03
CA ASP A 136 10.19 11.11 16.68
C ASP A 136 10.34 10.42 15.31
N TYR A 137 9.27 10.29 14.53
CA TYR A 137 9.31 9.74 13.17
C TYR A 137 8.31 10.42 12.23
N VAL A 138 8.55 10.30 10.94
CA VAL A 138 7.64 10.77 9.88
C VAL A 138 7.53 9.69 8.80
N ILE A 139 6.30 9.25 8.51
CA ILE A 139 6.02 8.32 7.41
C ILE A 139 5.52 9.10 6.20
N LYS A 140 6.25 9.00 5.10
CA LYS A 140 5.93 9.66 3.84
C LYS A 140 5.68 8.63 2.73
N ARG A 141 4.69 8.90 1.91
CA ARG A 141 4.46 8.16 0.67
C ARG A 141 4.97 9.00 -0.49
N THR A 142 5.83 8.41 -1.31
CA THR A 142 6.22 9.01 -2.58
C THR A 142 5.28 8.49 -3.65
N GLY A 143 4.50 9.37 -4.30
CA GLY A 143 3.73 9.03 -5.48
C GLY A 143 4.70 8.74 -6.62
N GLN A 144 4.58 7.59 -7.26
CA GLN A 144 5.13 7.38 -8.57
C GLN A 144 4.11 8.06 -9.51
N GLU A 145 4.50 9.20 -10.09
CA GLU A 145 3.75 9.76 -11.20
C GLU A 145 3.73 8.68 -12.28
N ASP A 146 2.56 8.07 -12.53
CA ASP A 146 2.34 7.24 -13.70
C ASP A 146 2.57 8.16 -14.91
N LYS A 147 3.77 8.13 -15.45
CA LYS A 147 4.02 8.65 -16.79
C LYS A 147 3.33 7.69 -17.74
N GLU A 148 2.09 8.00 -18.09
CA GLU A 148 1.47 7.48 -19.29
C GLU A 148 2.40 7.81 -20.49
N TYR A 149 2.91 6.75 -21.08
CA TYR A 149 3.54 6.79 -22.39
C TYR A 149 2.49 6.56 -23.47
#